data_7e128ea33977331987e68d0e0d9e543a
#
_entry.id   7e128ea33977331987e68d0e0d9e543a
#
_cell.length_a   1.000
_cell.length_b   1.000
_cell.length_c   1.000
_cell.angle_alpha   90.00
_cell.angle_beta   90.00
_cell.angle_gamma   90.00
#
_symmetry.space_group_name_H-M   'P 1'
#
loop_
_entity.id
_entity.type
_entity.pdbx_description
1 polymer ?
#
loop_
_entity_poly.entity_id
_entity_poly.type
_entity_poly.pdbx_seq_one_letter_code
_entity_poly.pdbx_strand_id
1 'polypeptide(L)'
;MNTKKNKISICIDMMFSGFDFYERITEVKKYGIDTVEFWKWTNKDIDRVKSILDANEMKLSVLNIDSNDKKLSYDLSRGILNAGRADEFVSALNESIPVYKKLNASAMIVLIGENAPYSEENVICCLNAVKSICEKEDVTLIIEPLNNIDRQGYSMPYAKPVFDLLKKVNSPKIKMLYDIYHQNMMGDFSIEDIIKNIDLIGHFHVADSPGRHEPGTGSVDYVKILGCISNLSYNGYIGLEYRAEKSDAETFGFLKEANLI
;
A
#
# COMPACT_ATOMS: atom_id res chain seq x y z
N MET A 1 -13.15 -8.87 -26.17
CA MET A 1 -12.50 -7.62 -25.72
C MET A 1 -11.27 -8.04 -24.94
N ASN A 2 -10.06 -7.54 -25.30
CA ASN A 2 -8.88 -7.78 -24.45
C ASN A 2 -9.06 -6.97 -23.17
N THR A 3 -9.44 -7.63 -22.09
CA THR A 3 -9.45 -7.01 -20.76
C THR A 3 -8.00 -6.69 -20.38
N LYS A 4 -7.76 -5.46 -19.97
CA LYS A 4 -6.45 -5.03 -19.49
C LYS A 4 -6.12 -5.87 -18.24
N LYS A 5 -4.98 -6.56 -18.25
CA LYS A 5 -4.54 -7.30 -17.06
C LYS A 5 -4.15 -6.34 -15.95
N ASN A 6 -4.50 -6.69 -14.73
CA ASN A 6 -4.07 -5.96 -13.54
C ASN A 6 -2.54 -6.08 -13.36
N LYS A 7 -1.90 -5.01 -12.92
CA LYS A 7 -0.48 -5.04 -12.53
C LYS A 7 -0.40 -5.51 -11.09
N ILE A 8 0.20 -6.66 -10.87
CA ILE A 8 0.31 -7.26 -9.53
C ILE A 8 1.66 -6.92 -8.91
N SER A 9 1.64 -6.62 -7.62
CA SER A 9 2.80 -6.49 -6.75
C SER A 9 2.70 -7.46 -5.59
N ILE A 10 3.82 -7.93 -5.06
CA ILE A 10 3.86 -8.88 -3.93
C ILE A 10 4.48 -8.21 -2.71
N CYS A 11 3.73 -8.15 -1.61
CA CYS A 11 4.26 -7.72 -0.31
C CYS A 11 5.18 -8.80 0.28
N ILE A 12 6.49 -8.63 0.04
CA ILE A 12 7.49 -9.60 0.47
C ILE A 12 7.82 -9.54 1.97
N ASP A 13 7.29 -8.57 2.71
CA ASP A 13 7.32 -8.59 4.17
C ASP A 13 6.28 -9.57 4.77
N MET A 14 5.25 -9.96 4.00
CA MET A 14 4.23 -10.95 4.41
C MET A 14 4.38 -12.30 3.71
N MET A 15 4.66 -12.29 2.41
CA MET A 15 4.73 -13.49 1.58
C MET A 15 6.18 -13.98 1.42
N PHE A 16 6.36 -15.23 0.99
CA PHE A 16 7.66 -15.88 0.82
C PHE A 16 8.51 -15.91 2.10
N SER A 17 7.86 -15.98 3.27
CA SER A 17 8.52 -15.90 4.59
C SER A 17 9.50 -17.03 4.87
N GLY A 18 9.47 -18.11 4.12
CA GLY A 18 10.45 -19.23 4.19
C GLY A 18 11.83 -18.91 3.62
N PHE A 19 12.01 -17.75 2.96
CA PHE A 19 13.25 -17.31 2.36
C PHE A 19 13.81 -16.09 3.08
N ASP A 20 15.14 -15.86 2.93
CA ASP A 20 15.75 -14.57 3.29
C ASP A 20 15.10 -13.42 2.53
N PHE A 21 15.02 -12.23 3.15
CA PHE A 21 14.32 -11.09 2.56
C PHE A 21 14.78 -10.78 1.12
N TYR A 22 16.07 -10.86 0.84
CA TYR A 22 16.61 -10.55 -0.48
C TYR A 22 16.32 -11.66 -1.49
N GLU A 23 16.26 -12.91 -1.04
CA GLU A 23 15.89 -14.06 -1.87
C GLU A 23 14.41 -13.98 -2.30
N ARG A 24 13.52 -13.43 -1.45
CA ARG A 24 12.10 -13.28 -1.77
C ARG A 24 11.87 -12.53 -3.06
N ILE A 25 12.71 -11.51 -3.37
CA ILE A 25 12.62 -10.74 -4.61
C ILE A 25 12.77 -11.67 -5.83
N THR A 26 13.77 -12.55 -5.82
CA THR A 26 14.01 -13.49 -6.92
C THR A 26 13.01 -14.64 -6.94
N GLU A 27 12.50 -15.06 -5.79
CA GLU A 27 11.46 -16.10 -5.71
C GLU A 27 10.18 -15.63 -6.40
N VAL A 28 9.74 -14.39 -6.16
CA VAL A 28 8.56 -13.79 -6.82
C VAL A 28 8.68 -13.85 -8.34
N LYS A 29 9.87 -13.58 -8.90
CA LYS A 29 10.10 -13.61 -10.35
C LYS A 29 9.82 -14.97 -10.98
N LYS A 30 10.05 -16.07 -10.27
CA LYS A 30 9.80 -17.44 -10.76
C LYS A 30 8.33 -17.69 -11.10
N TYR A 31 7.42 -16.91 -10.53
CA TYR A 31 5.97 -17.01 -10.78
C TYR A 31 5.49 -16.08 -11.90
N GLY A 32 6.41 -15.37 -12.58
CA GLY A 32 6.09 -14.47 -13.68
C GLY A 32 5.62 -13.09 -13.23
N ILE A 33 5.84 -12.74 -11.95
CA ILE A 33 5.54 -11.41 -11.40
C ILE A 33 6.84 -10.62 -11.35
N ASP A 34 6.80 -9.37 -11.83
CA ASP A 34 7.96 -8.51 -11.98
C ASP A 34 8.00 -7.36 -10.96
N THR A 35 7.08 -7.36 -10.00
CA THR A 35 6.93 -6.23 -9.06
C THR A 35 6.75 -6.74 -7.63
N VAL A 36 7.50 -6.13 -6.71
CA VAL A 36 7.42 -6.40 -5.27
C VAL A 36 7.13 -5.11 -4.52
N GLU A 37 6.78 -5.25 -3.25
CA GLU A 37 6.67 -4.18 -2.27
C GLU A 37 7.13 -4.64 -0.91
N PHE A 38 7.52 -3.72 -0.07
CA PHE A 38 7.90 -3.97 1.32
C PHE A 38 7.67 -2.72 2.17
N TRP A 39 7.64 -2.90 3.49
CA TRP A 39 7.31 -1.80 4.40
C TRP A 39 8.53 -0.91 4.70
N LYS A 40 9.37 -1.30 5.65
CA LYS A 40 10.46 -0.45 6.15
C LYS A 40 11.71 -0.55 5.28
N TRP A 41 12.26 0.60 4.93
CA TRP A 41 13.54 0.67 4.22
C TRP A 41 14.74 0.80 5.16
N THR A 42 14.54 1.32 6.38
CA THR A 42 15.63 1.58 7.35
C THR A 42 16.31 0.33 7.91
N ASN A 43 15.66 -0.82 7.82
CA ASN A 43 16.20 -2.11 8.26
C ASN A 43 16.71 -3.00 7.11
N LYS A 44 16.93 -2.41 5.92
CA LYS A 44 17.34 -3.12 4.72
C LYS A 44 18.55 -2.45 4.08
N ASP A 45 19.42 -3.24 3.45
CA ASP A 45 20.47 -2.72 2.58
C ASP A 45 19.85 -2.32 1.23
N ILE A 46 19.61 -1.02 1.06
CA ILE A 46 18.92 -0.47 -0.12
C ILE A 46 19.76 -0.60 -1.40
N ASP A 47 21.10 -0.57 -1.29
CA ASP A 47 21.97 -0.82 -2.44
C ASP A 47 21.85 -2.25 -2.92
N ARG A 48 21.80 -3.20 -2.01
CA ARG A 48 21.58 -4.62 -2.31
C ARG A 48 20.18 -4.84 -2.91
N VAL A 49 19.13 -4.23 -2.35
CA VAL A 49 17.77 -4.29 -2.93
C VAL A 49 17.79 -3.78 -4.36
N LYS A 50 18.37 -2.59 -4.60
CA LYS A 50 18.45 -2.01 -5.96
C LYS A 50 19.18 -2.94 -6.93
N SER A 51 20.32 -3.47 -6.52
CA SER A 51 21.12 -4.39 -7.36
C SER A 51 20.33 -5.64 -7.75
N ILE A 52 19.56 -6.22 -6.82
CA ILE A 52 18.76 -7.42 -7.09
C ILE A 52 17.57 -7.08 -8.01
N LEU A 53 16.89 -5.97 -7.78
CA LEU A 53 15.79 -5.53 -8.64
C LEU A 53 16.28 -5.33 -10.08
N ASP A 54 17.41 -4.63 -10.27
CA ASP A 54 17.98 -4.37 -11.60
C ASP A 54 18.43 -5.65 -12.30
N ALA A 55 19.15 -6.52 -11.58
CA ALA A 55 19.66 -7.77 -12.16
C ALA A 55 18.53 -8.73 -12.61
N ASN A 56 17.35 -8.59 -12.05
CA ASN A 56 16.19 -9.43 -12.36
C ASN A 56 15.09 -8.69 -13.16
N GLU A 57 15.33 -7.45 -13.61
CA GLU A 57 14.34 -6.62 -14.30
C GLU A 57 13.03 -6.49 -13.51
N MET A 58 13.16 -6.32 -12.18
CA MET A 58 12.04 -6.19 -11.27
C MET A 58 11.85 -4.74 -10.84
N LYS A 59 10.65 -4.45 -10.34
CA LYS A 59 10.21 -3.11 -9.90
C LYS A 59 9.81 -3.14 -8.44
N LEU A 60 9.88 -1.97 -7.81
CA LEU A 60 9.25 -1.73 -6.52
C LEU A 60 7.97 -0.89 -6.72
N SER A 61 6.84 -1.38 -6.24
CA SER A 61 5.58 -0.61 -6.26
C SER A 61 5.54 0.38 -5.11
N VAL A 62 5.57 -0.08 -3.88
CA VAL A 62 5.44 0.78 -2.70
C VAL A 62 6.39 0.38 -1.58
N LEU A 63 6.71 1.35 -0.72
CA LEU A 63 7.36 1.20 0.57
C LEU A 63 6.71 2.19 1.55
N ASN A 64 6.94 2.02 2.85
CA ASN A 64 6.43 3.00 3.82
C ASN A 64 7.38 4.20 3.91
N ILE A 65 6.82 5.36 4.23
CA ILE A 65 7.62 6.46 4.78
C ILE A 65 8.26 5.99 6.08
N ASP A 66 9.54 6.30 6.29
CA ASP A 66 10.29 5.83 7.46
C ASP A 66 11.38 6.85 7.82
N SER A 67 12.11 6.66 8.92
CA SER A 67 13.19 7.54 9.38
C SER A 67 14.33 6.75 10.02
N ASN A 68 15.55 7.24 9.89
CA ASN A 68 16.72 6.70 10.56
C ASN A 68 16.67 6.91 12.10
N ASP A 69 15.88 7.88 12.58
CA ASP A 69 15.57 7.99 14.00
C ASP A 69 14.64 6.84 14.41
N LYS A 70 15.12 5.97 15.30
CA LYS A 70 14.40 4.75 15.71
C LYS A 70 13.06 5.04 16.37
N LYS A 71 12.97 6.14 17.14
CA LYS A 71 11.70 6.52 17.79
C LYS A 71 10.73 7.00 16.74
N LEU A 72 11.14 7.88 15.84
CA LEU A 72 10.29 8.38 14.76
C LEU A 72 9.87 7.22 13.81
N SER A 73 10.79 6.32 13.44
CA SER A 73 10.48 5.11 12.66
C SER A 73 9.40 4.23 13.32
N TYR A 74 9.49 4.04 14.65
CA TYR A 74 8.47 3.33 15.41
C TYR A 74 7.13 4.08 15.35
N ASP A 75 7.13 5.39 15.61
CA ASP A 75 5.93 6.23 15.63
C ASP A 75 5.27 6.28 14.23
N LEU A 76 6.05 6.39 13.15
CA LEU A 76 5.57 6.36 11.76
C LEU A 76 4.85 5.04 11.43
N SER A 77 5.35 3.91 11.94
CA SER A 77 4.70 2.60 11.75
C SER A 77 3.34 2.48 12.45
N ARG A 78 3.01 3.42 13.32
CA ARG A 78 1.72 3.55 14.01
C ARG A 78 0.89 4.70 13.47
N GLY A 79 1.52 5.63 12.75
CA GLY A 79 0.95 6.84 12.18
C GLY A 79 1.10 8.06 13.10
N ILE A 80 1.49 9.17 12.52
CA ILE A 80 1.74 10.42 13.26
C ILE A 80 0.88 11.60 12.80
N LEU A 81 0.11 11.42 11.71
CA LEU A 81 -0.70 12.50 11.13
C LEU A 81 -1.78 12.97 12.09
N ASN A 82 -2.47 12.03 12.73
CA ASN A 82 -3.54 12.34 13.69
C ASN A 82 -3.04 13.12 14.93
N ALA A 83 -1.76 12.96 15.27
CA ALA A 83 -1.12 13.70 16.34
C ALA A 83 -0.62 15.11 15.93
N GLY A 84 -0.78 15.49 14.66
CA GLY A 84 -0.38 16.81 14.15
C GLY A 84 1.13 17.05 14.10
N ARG A 85 1.95 15.99 14.00
CA ARG A 85 3.42 16.06 14.04
C ARG A 85 3.99 16.42 12.66
N ALA A 86 3.61 17.60 12.14
CA ALA A 86 3.92 18.01 10.77
C ALA A 86 5.43 18.12 10.48
N ASP A 87 6.22 18.69 11.40
CA ASP A 87 7.67 18.87 11.20
C ASP A 87 8.41 17.52 11.14
N GLU A 88 8.03 16.57 11.99
CA GLU A 88 8.61 15.22 11.98
C GLU A 88 8.17 14.44 10.73
N PHE A 89 6.95 14.67 10.23
CA PHE A 89 6.48 14.10 8.98
C PHE A 89 7.26 14.64 7.78
N VAL A 90 7.52 15.95 7.73
CA VAL A 90 8.41 16.58 6.72
C VAL A 90 9.82 16.01 6.79
N SER A 91 10.37 15.84 8.00
CA SER A 91 11.71 15.24 8.18
C SER A 91 11.76 13.81 7.62
N ALA A 92 10.81 12.97 7.99
CA ALA A 92 10.72 11.59 7.52
C ALA A 92 10.53 11.48 6.00
N LEU A 93 9.74 12.38 5.41
CA LEU A 93 9.57 12.47 3.96
C LEU A 93 10.91 12.78 3.28
N ASN A 94 11.63 13.79 3.77
CA ASN A 94 12.93 14.17 3.20
C ASN A 94 13.98 13.05 3.31
N GLU A 95 13.95 12.25 4.37
CA GLU A 95 14.81 11.05 4.51
C GLU A 95 14.39 9.93 3.53
N SER A 96 13.10 9.78 3.27
CA SER A 96 12.56 8.70 2.43
C SER A 96 12.66 9.00 0.92
N ILE A 97 12.64 10.26 0.49
CA ILE A 97 12.71 10.66 -0.93
C ILE A 97 13.94 10.08 -1.66
N PRO A 98 15.16 10.14 -1.13
CA PRO A 98 16.32 9.53 -1.79
C PRO A 98 16.16 8.03 -2.04
N VAL A 99 15.58 7.30 -1.09
CA VAL A 99 15.31 5.85 -1.20
C VAL A 99 14.23 5.58 -2.24
N TYR A 100 13.13 6.33 -2.19
CA TYR A 100 12.04 6.26 -3.16
C TYR A 100 12.57 6.43 -4.60
N LYS A 101 13.37 7.46 -4.84
CA LYS A 101 13.98 7.75 -6.16
C LYS A 101 14.98 6.69 -6.57
N LYS A 102 15.83 6.24 -5.65
CA LYS A 102 16.84 5.21 -5.91
C LYS A 102 16.21 3.89 -6.34
N LEU A 103 15.12 3.48 -5.69
CA LEU A 103 14.41 2.25 -5.99
C LEU A 103 13.37 2.43 -7.11
N ASN A 104 13.15 3.65 -7.60
CA ASN A 104 12.12 4.00 -8.56
C ASN A 104 10.73 3.49 -8.13
N ALA A 105 10.41 3.68 -6.85
CA ALA A 105 9.12 3.27 -6.30
C ALA A 105 7.97 4.11 -6.87
N SER A 106 6.75 3.56 -6.88
CA SER A 106 5.57 4.25 -7.40
C SER A 106 4.89 5.13 -6.35
N ALA A 107 4.92 4.72 -5.07
CA ALA A 107 4.34 5.50 -3.97
C ALA A 107 4.96 5.13 -2.62
N MET A 108 4.71 5.97 -1.60
CA MET A 108 5.04 5.69 -0.20
C MET A 108 3.78 5.65 0.65
N ILE A 109 3.64 4.59 1.46
CA ILE A 109 2.52 4.37 2.38
C ILE A 109 2.67 5.27 3.60
N VAL A 110 1.55 5.88 4.01
CA VAL A 110 1.45 6.75 5.18
C VAL A 110 0.27 6.32 6.03
N LEU A 111 0.49 6.20 7.35
CA LEU A 111 -0.54 5.85 8.32
C LEU A 111 -1.04 7.10 9.07
N ILE A 112 -2.34 7.14 9.36
CA ILE A 112 -2.97 8.29 10.03
C ILE A 112 -2.59 8.35 11.50
N GLY A 113 -2.81 7.25 12.24
CA GLY A 113 -2.48 7.19 13.66
C GLY A 113 -3.48 6.37 14.47
N GLU A 114 -3.11 6.10 15.72
CA GLU A 114 -3.89 5.28 16.63
C GLU A 114 -3.92 5.86 18.05
N ASN A 115 -4.78 5.27 18.92
CA ASN A 115 -4.88 5.59 20.35
C ASN A 115 -5.33 7.03 20.67
N ALA A 116 -5.96 7.74 19.72
CA ALA A 116 -6.55 9.04 19.92
C ALA A 116 -7.80 9.20 19.03
N PRO A 117 -8.78 10.02 19.43
CA PRO A 117 -9.87 10.43 18.55
C PRO A 117 -9.33 11.07 17.26
N TYR A 118 -10.01 10.82 16.14
CA TYR A 118 -9.61 11.38 14.87
C TYR A 118 -9.69 12.91 14.86
N SER A 119 -8.62 13.56 14.42
CA SER A 119 -8.52 15.00 14.22
C SER A 119 -8.23 15.30 12.74
N GLU A 120 -9.27 15.68 12.00
CA GLU A 120 -9.13 16.06 10.59
C GLU A 120 -8.19 17.25 10.43
N GLU A 121 -8.25 18.24 11.35
CA GLU A 121 -7.38 19.43 11.31
C GLU A 121 -5.90 19.04 11.37
N ASN A 122 -5.53 18.16 12.30
CA ASN A 122 -4.15 17.69 12.44
C ASN A 122 -3.67 16.96 11.19
N VAL A 123 -4.51 16.08 10.64
CA VAL A 123 -4.16 15.31 9.44
C VAL A 123 -4.00 16.24 8.23
N ILE A 124 -4.92 17.19 8.03
CA ILE A 124 -4.81 18.20 6.96
C ILE A 124 -3.55 19.05 7.13
N CYS A 125 -3.22 19.47 8.35
CA CYS A 125 -2.01 20.24 8.65
C CYS A 125 -0.76 19.47 8.18
N CYS A 126 -0.62 18.22 8.59
CA CYS A 126 0.50 17.35 8.19
C CYS A 126 0.56 17.18 6.66
N LEU A 127 -0.55 16.88 5.99
CA LEU A 127 -0.59 16.67 4.55
C LEU A 127 -0.26 17.95 3.76
N ASN A 128 -0.75 19.11 4.21
CA ASN A 128 -0.42 20.39 3.59
C ASN A 128 1.06 20.76 3.76
N ALA A 129 1.70 20.39 4.88
CA ALA A 129 3.12 20.64 5.11
C ALA A 129 4.02 19.91 4.09
N VAL A 130 3.59 18.75 3.59
CA VAL A 130 4.37 17.94 2.62
C VAL A 130 3.90 18.09 1.17
N LYS A 131 2.73 18.67 0.92
CA LYS A 131 2.10 18.75 -0.40
C LYS A 131 3.02 19.31 -1.48
N SER A 132 3.59 20.49 -1.25
CA SER A 132 4.49 21.15 -2.20
C SER A 132 5.79 20.38 -2.44
N ILE A 133 6.27 19.68 -1.42
CA ILE A 133 7.45 18.80 -1.52
C ILE A 133 7.14 17.62 -2.44
N CYS A 134 6.01 16.95 -2.22
CA CYS A 134 5.58 15.81 -3.04
C CYS A 134 5.40 16.20 -4.51
N GLU A 135 4.78 17.36 -4.76
CA GLU A 135 4.56 17.87 -6.12
C GLU A 135 5.87 18.25 -6.83
N LYS A 136 6.78 18.94 -6.13
CA LYS A 136 8.09 19.34 -6.66
C LYS A 136 9.01 18.14 -6.92
N GLU A 137 9.05 17.19 -5.99
CA GLU A 137 9.96 16.04 -6.06
C GLU A 137 9.39 14.86 -6.87
N ASP A 138 8.17 15.01 -7.38
CA ASP A 138 7.41 13.98 -8.11
C ASP A 138 7.21 12.70 -7.30
N VAL A 139 6.87 12.84 -6.01
CA VAL A 139 6.68 11.73 -5.06
C VAL A 139 5.21 11.57 -4.74
N THR A 140 4.70 10.34 -4.80
CA THR A 140 3.32 10.03 -4.45
C THR A 140 3.25 9.44 -3.05
N LEU A 141 2.41 10.03 -2.18
CA LEU A 141 2.02 9.45 -0.90
C LEU A 141 0.67 8.78 -1.02
N ILE A 142 0.51 7.66 -0.32
CA ILE A 142 -0.75 6.92 -0.26
C ILE A 142 -1.14 6.68 1.19
N ILE A 143 -2.30 7.20 1.60
CA ILE A 143 -2.83 7.05 2.96
C ILE A 143 -3.60 5.74 3.03
N GLU A 144 -3.28 4.93 4.03
CA GLU A 144 -3.94 3.64 4.26
C GLU A 144 -4.86 3.69 5.48
N PRO A 145 -6.19 3.57 5.29
CA PRO A 145 -7.14 3.36 6.38
C PRO A 145 -7.13 1.88 6.82
N LEU A 146 -6.49 1.60 7.96
CA LEU A 146 -6.40 0.26 8.54
C LEU A 146 -7.64 -0.05 9.39
N ASN A 147 -8.12 -1.30 9.36
CA ASN A 147 -9.22 -1.72 10.22
C ASN A 147 -8.82 -1.65 11.72
N ASN A 148 -9.77 -1.32 12.58
CA ASN A 148 -9.53 -1.22 14.02
C ASN A 148 -9.73 -2.55 14.78
N ILE A 149 -9.94 -3.65 14.07
CA ILE A 149 -10.01 -5.01 14.63
C ILE A 149 -8.59 -5.54 14.79
N ASP A 150 -7.78 -5.51 13.73
CA ASP A 150 -6.37 -5.92 13.74
C ASP A 150 -5.47 -4.84 14.37
N ARG A 151 -5.83 -3.57 14.17
CA ARG A 151 -5.12 -2.39 14.69
C ARG A 151 -6.01 -1.63 15.67
N GLN A 152 -6.19 -2.20 16.85
CA GLN A 152 -7.03 -1.61 17.90
C GLN A 152 -6.66 -0.15 18.16
N GLY A 153 -7.69 0.71 18.17
CA GLY A 153 -7.52 2.14 18.38
C GLY A 153 -7.08 2.93 17.15
N TYR A 154 -7.05 2.34 15.94
CA TYR A 154 -6.76 3.10 14.72
C TYR A 154 -7.82 4.17 14.49
N SER A 155 -7.38 5.42 14.29
CA SER A 155 -8.25 6.59 14.42
C SER A 155 -9.20 6.80 13.23
N MET A 156 -8.84 6.31 12.04
CA MET A 156 -9.64 6.47 10.82
C MET A 156 -9.63 5.19 9.98
N PRO A 157 -10.52 4.22 10.29
CA PRO A 157 -10.51 2.93 9.62
C PRO A 157 -11.36 2.86 8.34
N TYR A 158 -12.05 3.94 7.97
CA TYR A 158 -13.03 3.97 6.87
C TYR A 158 -12.49 4.70 5.64
N ALA A 159 -12.76 4.15 4.44
CA ALA A 159 -12.30 4.74 3.18
C ALA A 159 -13.03 6.05 2.83
N LYS A 160 -14.34 6.13 3.06
CA LYS A 160 -15.13 7.28 2.67
C LYS A 160 -14.64 8.61 3.28
N PRO A 161 -14.40 8.73 4.60
CA PRO A 161 -13.81 9.95 5.16
C PRO A 161 -12.41 10.27 4.60
N VAL A 162 -11.61 9.27 4.23
CA VAL A 162 -10.30 9.51 3.60
C VAL A 162 -10.46 10.06 2.19
N PHE A 163 -11.43 9.61 1.40
CA PHE A 163 -11.74 10.25 0.12
C PHE A 163 -12.14 11.72 0.28
N ASP A 164 -12.94 12.04 1.28
CA ASP A 164 -13.36 13.42 1.54
C ASP A 164 -12.19 14.28 2.02
N LEU A 165 -11.30 13.74 2.85
CA LEU A 165 -10.03 14.34 3.24
C LEU A 165 -9.15 14.66 2.01
N LEU A 166 -8.96 13.71 1.11
CA LEU A 166 -8.14 13.87 -0.09
C LEU A 166 -8.69 14.96 -1.02
N LYS A 167 -10.01 15.08 -1.16
CA LYS A 167 -10.65 16.17 -1.91
C LYS A 167 -10.36 17.54 -1.29
N LYS A 168 -10.31 17.64 0.04
CA LYS A 168 -9.95 18.88 0.76
C LYS A 168 -8.48 19.23 0.57
N VAL A 169 -7.58 18.26 0.69
CA VAL A 169 -6.13 18.43 0.47
C VAL A 169 -5.84 18.81 -0.98
N ASN A 170 -6.59 18.24 -1.93
CA ASN A 170 -6.55 18.55 -3.35
C ASN A 170 -5.11 18.54 -3.92
N SER A 171 -4.45 17.39 -3.87
CA SER A 171 -3.12 17.17 -4.47
C SER A 171 -3.12 15.92 -5.36
N PRO A 172 -2.55 15.98 -6.57
CA PRO A 172 -2.41 14.81 -7.42
C PRO A 172 -1.38 13.79 -6.87
N LYS A 173 -0.56 14.20 -5.89
CA LYS A 173 0.51 13.42 -5.29
C LYS A 173 0.16 12.84 -3.92
N ILE A 174 -1.04 13.11 -3.40
CA ILE A 174 -1.52 12.54 -2.15
C ILE A 174 -2.81 11.79 -2.46
N LYS A 175 -2.75 10.47 -2.36
CA LYS A 175 -3.82 9.55 -2.74
C LYS A 175 -4.15 8.57 -1.62
N MET A 176 -5.02 7.62 -1.89
CA MET A 176 -5.36 6.53 -0.97
C MET A 176 -4.68 5.24 -1.43
N LEU A 177 -4.20 4.45 -0.48
CA LEU A 177 -4.10 3.02 -0.61
C LEU A 177 -5.44 2.43 -0.16
N TYR A 178 -6.19 1.83 -1.09
CA TYR A 178 -7.45 1.17 -0.78
C TYR A 178 -7.19 -0.32 -0.51
N ASP A 179 -7.10 -0.70 0.75
CA ASP A 179 -6.99 -2.10 1.13
C ASP A 179 -8.39 -2.72 1.25
N ILE A 180 -8.70 -3.64 0.33
CA ILE A 180 -9.99 -4.30 0.23
C ILE A 180 -10.26 -5.13 1.49
N TYR A 181 -9.24 -5.81 2.03
CA TYR A 181 -9.35 -6.56 3.26
C TYR A 181 -9.74 -5.67 4.44
N HIS A 182 -9.03 -4.55 4.65
CA HIS A 182 -9.32 -3.64 5.75
C HIS A 182 -10.72 -3.05 5.66
N GLN A 183 -11.17 -2.65 4.47
CA GLN A 183 -12.51 -2.10 4.30
C GLN A 183 -13.60 -3.17 4.46
N ASN A 184 -13.34 -4.41 4.00
CA ASN A 184 -14.27 -5.52 4.21
C ASN A 184 -14.42 -5.87 5.70
N MET A 185 -13.32 -5.90 6.46
CA MET A 185 -13.32 -6.11 7.92
C MET A 185 -14.13 -5.06 8.67
N MET A 186 -14.18 -3.82 8.16
CA MET A 186 -14.97 -2.73 8.72
C MET A 186 -16.43 -2.71 8.24
N GLY A 187 -16.81 -3.57 7.29
CA GLY A 187 -18.13 -3.52 6.65
C GLY A 187 -18.33 -2.26 5.79
N ASP A 188 -17.25 -1.58 5.39
CA ASP A 188 -17.26 -0.32 4.61
C ASP A 188 -16.83 -0.53 3.15
N PHE A 189 -16.57 -1.78 2.73
CA PHE A 189 -16.21 -2.07 1.35
C PHE A 189 -17.33 -1.69 0.38
N SER A 190 -17.00 -0.89 -0.64
CA SER A 190 -17.95 -0.45 -1.67
C SER A 190 -17.27 -0.33 -3.04
N ILE A 191 -17.75 -1.12 -4.00
CA ILE A 191 -17.33 -1.03 -5.41
C ILE A 191 -17.74 0.33 -6.00
N GLU A 192 -18.90 0.84 -5.63
CA GLU A 192 -19.44 2.13 -6.08
C GLU A 192 -18.50 3.29 -5.64
N ASP A 193 -18.00 3.24 -4.42
CA ASP A 193 -17.05 4.24 -3.93
C ASP A 193 -15.69 4.14 -4.62
N ILE A 194 -15.22 2.93 -4.95
CA ILE A 194 -14.02 2.71 -5.77
C ILE A 194 -14.20 3.35 -7.14
N ILE A 195 -15.31 3.03 -7.85
CA ILE A 195 -15.58 3.57 -9.19
C ILE A 195 -15.62 5.09 -9.17
N LYS A 196 -16.35 5.67 -8.20
CA LYS A 196 -16.54 7.11 -8.07
C LYS A 196 -15.25 7.88 -7.77
N ASN A 197 -14.32 7.25 -7.05
CA ASN A 197 -13.11 7.91 -6.55
C ASN A 197 -11.82 7.29 -7.10
N ILE A 198 -11.88 6.58 -8.22
CA ILE A 198 -10.72 5.83 -8.77
C ILE A 198 -9.48 6.71 -8.98
N ASP A 199 -9.67 7.98 -9.36
CA ASP A 199 -8.58 8.95 -9.55
C ASP A 199 -7.86 9.32 -8.25
N LEU A 200 -8.49 9.11 -7.10
CA LEU A 200 -7.93 9.32 -5.77
C LEU A 200 -7.22 8.07 -5.22
N ILE A 201 -7.33 6.92 -5.89
CA ILE A 201 -6.68 5.68 -5.46
C ILE A 201 -5.33 5.56 -6.16
N GLY A 202 -4.26 5.46 -5.38
CA GLY A 202 -2.89 5.28 -5.86
C GLY A 202 -2.43 3.82 -5.87
N HIS A 203 -2.99 3.00 -4.98
CA HIS A 203 -2.65 1.59 -4.81
C HIS A 203 -3.82 0.81 -4.24
N PHE A 204 -3.90 -0.48 -4.55
CA PHE A 204 -4.82 -1.41 -3.88
C PHE A 204 -4.03 -2.45 -3.11
N HIS A 205 -4.52 -2.84 -1.93
CA HIS A 205 -4.12 -4.08 -1.29
C HIS A 205 -5.24 -5.12 -1.32
N VAL A 206 -4.83 -6.38 -1.37
CA VAL A 206 -5.70 -7.55 -1.51
C VAL A 206 -5.29 -8.62 -0.51
N ALA A 207 -6.22 -9.03 0.33
CA ALA A 207 -6.22 -10.25 1.12
C ALA A 207 -7.65 -10.70 1.35
N ASP A 208 -7.90 -12.01 1.48
CA ASP A 208 -9.26 -12.48 1.74
C ASP A 208 -9.64 -12.36 3.22
N SER A 209 -10.92 -12.28 3.48
CA SER A 209 -11.47 -12.08 4.81
C SER A 209 -12.56 -13.14 5.09
N PRO A 210 -12.60 -13.72 6.30
CA PRO A 210 -11.63 -13.52 7.40
C PRO A 210 -10.30 -14.23 7.16
N GLY A 211 -9.29 -13.94 8.01
CA GLY A 211 -8.03 -14.69 8.07
C GLY A 211 -6.84 -13.98 7.43
N ARG A 212 -7.07 -13.02 6.51
CA ARG A 212 -6.01 -12.29 5.77
C ARG A 212 -5.10 -13.25 4.99
N HIS A 213 -5.73 -14.19 4.28
CA HIS A 213 -5.10 -15.16 3.41
C HIS A 213 -5.28 -14.80 1.93
N GLU A 214 -4.89 -15.71 1.03
CA GLU A 214 -5.02 -15.52 -0.42
C GLU A 214 -6.48 -15.40 -0.90
N PRO A 215 -6.76 -14.63 -1.97
CA PRO A 215 -8.08 -14.58 -2.60
C PRO A 215 -8.65 -15.96 -2.91
N GLY A 216 -9.92 -16.16 -2.56
CA GLY A 216 -10.64 -17.43 -2.74
C GLY A 216 -10.65 -18.32 -1.51
N THR A 217 -10.03 -17.91 -0.40
CA THR A 217 -10.08 -18.64 0.88
C THR A 217 -11.15 -18.10 1.84
N GLY A 218 -11.63 -16.90 1.62
CA GLY A 218 -12.64 -16.24 2.44
C GLY A 218 -13.94 -15.93 1.70
N SER A 219 -14.54 -14.78 2.01
CA SER A 219 -15.86 -14.39 1.52
C SER A 219 -15.84 -13.23 0.51
N VAL A 220 -14.68 -12.69 0.16
CA VAL A 220 -14.57 -11.53 -0.73
C VAL A 220 -14.63 -11.98 -2.20
N ASP A 221 -15.56 -11.43 -2.96
CA ASP A 221 -15.71 -11.74 -4.39
C ASP A 221 -14.64 -11.02 -5.24
N TYR A 222 -13.42 -11.53 -5.19
CA TYR A 222 -12.30 -10.97 -5.94
C TYR A 222 -12.43 -11.09 -7.45
N VAL A 223 -13.19 -12.05 -7.97
CA VAL A 223 -13.48 -12.15 -9.42
C VAL A 223 -14.22 -10.91 -9.88
N LYS A 224 -15.28 -10.54 -9.15
CA LYS A 224 -16.08 -9.35 -9.45
C LYS A 224 -15.26 -8.06 -9.25
N ILE A 225 -14.54 -7.95 -8.12
CA ILE A 225 -13.82 -6.72 -7.75
C ILE A 225 -12.67 -6.44 -8.72
N LEU A 226 -11.77 -7.40 -8.92
CA LEU A 226 -10.61 -7.23 -9.79
C LEU A 226 -11.02 -7.12 -11.27
N GLY A 227 -12.08 -7.83 -11.67
CA GLY A 227 -12.70 -7.66 -12.96
C GLY A 227 -13.28 -6.25 -13.16
N CYS A 228 -13.88 -5.65 -12.14
CA CYS A 228 -14.31 -4.26 -12.17
C CYS A 228 -13.11 -3.31 -12.30
N ILE A 229 -12.10 -3.43 -11.44
CA ILE A 229 -10.89 -2.56 -11.45
C ILE A 229 -10.19 -2.62 -12.80
N SER A 230 -10.07 -3.79 -13.44
CA SER A 230 -9.45 -3.95 -14.77
C SER A 230 -10.15 -3.17 -15.88
N ASN A 231 -11.44 -2.89 -15.72
CA ASN A 231 -12.24 -2.11 -16.67
C ASN A 231 -12.22 -0.60 -16.39
N LEU A 232 -11.63 -0.17 -15.28
CA LEU A 232 -11.47 1.25 -14.95
C LEU A 232 -10.18 1.83 -15.54
N SER A 233 -10.09 3.17 -15.59
CA SER A 233 -8.88 3.89 -16.02
C SER A 233 -7.77 3.87 -14.95
N TYR A 234 -7.66 2.76 -14.19
CA TYR A 234 -6.63 2.57 -13.19
C TYR A 234 -5.35 2.02 -13.81
N ASN A 235 -4.20 2.64 -13.48
CA ASN A 235 -2.88 2.26 -13.99
C ASN A 235 -1.87 1.89 -12.89
N GLY A 236 -2.29 1.93 -11.63
CA GLY A 236 -1.47 1.55 -10.49
C GLY A 236 -1.31 0.03 -10.34
N TYR A 237 -0.75 -0.37 -9.22
CA TYR A 237 -0.55 -1.77 -8.86
C TYR A 237 -1.62 -2.24 -7.89
N ILE A 238 -1.84 -3.55 -7.89
CA ILE A 238 -2.61 -4.28 -6.88
C ILE A 238 -1.62 -5.13 -6.10
N GLY A 239 -1.38 -4.76 -4.86
CA GLY A 239 -0.48 -5.45 -3.94
C GLY A 239 -1.17 -6.65 -3.29
N LEU A 240 -0.56 -7.81 -3.39
CA LEU A 240 -0.98 -8.99 -2.63
C LEU A 240 -0.31 -8.93 -1.27
N GLU A 241 -1.09 -8.61 -0.23
CA GLU A 241 -0.60 -8.39 1.12
C GLU A 241 -1.31 -9.33 2.11
N TYR A 242 -0.89 -10.59 2.10
CA TYR A 242 -1.48 -11.62 2.94
C TYR A 242 -0.46 -12.66 3.42
N ARG A 243 -0.87 -13.49 4.37
CA ARG A 243 -0.15 -14.70 4.77
C ARG A 243 -0.80 -15.87 4.10
N ALA A 244 -0.09 -16.50 3.15
CA ALA A 244 -0.59 -17.66 2.46
C ALA A 244 -0.98 -18.76 3.44
N GLU A 245 -2.19 -19.31 3.31
CA GLU A 245 -2.64 -20.49 4.06
C GLU A 245 -1.99 -21.74 3.51
N LYS A 246 -1.76 -21.77 2.22
CA LYS A 246 -1.07 -22.84 1.48
C LYS A 246 0.38 -22.43 1.16
N SER A 247 1.01 -23.12 0.24
CA SER A 247 2.31 -22.69 -0.25
C SER A 247 2.20 -21.43 -1.10
N ASP A 248 3.25 -20.60 -1.13
CA ASP A 248 3.30 -19.40 -1.98
C ASP A 248 3.05 -19.73 -3.47
N ALA A 249 3.39 -20.95 -3.92
CA ALA A 249 3.12 -21.42 -5.28
C ALA A 249 1.63 -21.60 -5.59
N GLU A 250 0.87 -22.10 -4.63
CA GLU A 250 -0.56 -22.40 -4.79
C GLU A 250 -1.41 -21.14 -4.69
N THR A 251 -0.90 -20.12 -3.99
CA THR A 251 -1.63 -18.87 -3.72
C THR A 251 -2.00 -18.09 -4.99
N PHE A 252 -1.27 -18.26 -6.10
CA PHE A 252 -1.59 -17.63 -7.38
C PHE A 252 -2.57 -18.42 -8.25
N GLY A 253 -2.92 -19.64 -7.86
CA GLY A 253 -3.80 -20.52 -8.64
C GLY A 253 -5.14 -19.87 -8.94
N PHE A 254 -5.84 -19.41 -7.91
CA PHE A 254 -7.12 -18.73 -8.03
C PHE A 254 -7.07 -17.52 -8.97
N LEU A 255 -6.07 -16.65 -8.84
CA LEU A 255 -5.95 -15.44 -9.66
C LEU A 255 -5.70 -15.78 -11.13
N LYS A 256 -4.92 -16.83 -11.42
CA LYS A 256 -4.67 -17.33 -12.78
C LYS A 256 -5.91 -17.99 -13.38
N GLU A 257 -6.57 -18.87 -12.64
CA GLU A 257 -7.81 -19.54 -13.08
C GLU A 257 -8.93 -18.55 -13.37
N ALA A 258 -9.03 -17.50 -12.56
CA ALA A 258 -9.97 -16.41 -12.78
C ALA A 258 -9.52 -15.42 -13.88
N ASN A 259 -8.36 -15.63 -14.52
CA ASN A 259 -7.75 -14.74 -15.52
C ASN A 259 -7.62 -13.28 -15.06
N LEU A 260 -7.25 -13.11 -13.78
CA LEU A 260 -7.09 -11.81 -13.14
C LEU A 260 -5.64 -11.30 -13.17
N ILE A 261 -4.70 -12.24 -13.42
CA ILE A 261 -3.26 -11.97 -13.57
C ILE A 261 -2.68 -12.68 -14.80
#